data_7d615509bbc37a4f8594219bfc8eac93
#
_entry.id   7d615509bbc37a4f8594219bfc8eac93
#
_cell.length_a   1.000
_cell.length_b   1.000
_cell.length_c   1.000
_cell.angle_alpha   90.00
_cell.angle_beta   90.00
_cell.angle_gamma   90.00
#
_symmetry.space_group_name_H-M   'P 1'
#
loop_
_entity.id
_entity.type
_entity.pdbx_description
1 polymer ?
#
loop_
_entity_poly.entity_id
_entity_poly.type
_entity_poly.pdbx_seq_one_letter_code
_entity_poly.pdbx_strand_id
1 'polypeptide(L)'
;IFDAHTSSLYIFGMSGELLGKLDRVGQGPGEYVRLRDFEVKDDCIYLYDDRLRKILCYDLLSLEYKKSISTPFFARAMSKLDNGNFMFVLPKDQGHKQIVVTDSLCNIMAEYIDFKEKDLDNTTRFSLFQKTNRGIVYSKLCSNDVYVFSSTDGSLVENYQIRLDGKVYDLDESEGPE
;
A
#
# COMPACT_ATOMS: atom_id res chain seq x y z
N ILE A 1 -12.71 8.95 3.03
CA ILE A 1 -13.11 8.36 1.72
C ILE A 1 -12.19 8.93 0.64
N PHE A 2 -11.59 8.07 -0.15
CA PHE A 2 -10.73 8.46 -1.28
C PHE A 2 -11.50 8.38 -2.60
N ASP A 3 -11.52 9.49 -3.34
CA ASP A 3 -12.02 9.55 -4.71
C ASP A 3 -10.84 9.54 -5.69
N ALA A 4 -10.61 8.39 -6.31
CA ALA A 4 -9.51 8.21 -7.25
C ALA A 4 -9.70 8.97 -8.57
N HIS A 5 -10.93 9.38 -8.92
CA HIS A 5 -11.22 10.12 -10.15
C HIS A 5 -10.77 11.58 -10.03
N THR A 6 -11.08 12.21 -8.91
CA THR A 6 -10.70 13.60 -8.64
C THR A 6 -9.39 13.72 -7.86
N SER A 7 -8.77 12.60 -7.47
CA SER A 7 -7.61 12.56 -6.57
C SER A 7 -7.85 13.35 -5.28
N SER A 8 -9.05 13.22 -4.71
CA SER A 8 -9.45 13.94 -3.50
C SER A 8 -9.66 12.97 -2.34
N LEU A 9 -9.27 13.39 -1.13
CA LEU A 9 -9.56 12.68 0.10
C LEU A 9 -10.57 13.48 0.92
N TYR A 10 -11.70 12.85 1.24
CA TYR A 10 -12.74 13.41 2.08
C TYR A 10 -12.67 12.81 3.48
N ILE A 11 -12.71 13.63 4.50
CA ILE A 11 -12.69 13.27 5.91
C ILE A 11 -14.08 13.48 6.48
N PHE A 12 -14.66 12.43 7.05
CA PHE A 12 -15.98 12.46 7.68
C PHE A 12 -15.86 12.12 9.16
N GLY A 13 -16.72 12.72 9.96
CA GLY A 13 -16.93 12.30 11.34
C GLY A 13 -17.74 11.00 11.43
N MET A 14 -17.80 10.44 12.62
CA MET A 14 -18.53 9.18 12.87
C MET A 14 -20.05 9.30 12.67
N SER A 15 -20.61 10.50 12.74
CA SER A 15 -22.02 10.81 12.43
C SER A 15 -22.27 11.06 10.95
N GLY A 16 -21.22 11.04 10.11
CA GLY A 16 -21.32 11.22 8.65
C GLY A 16 -21.19 12.67 8.20
N GLU A 17 -20.92 13.63 9.08
CA GLU A 17 -20.66 15.02 8.70
C GLU A 17 -19.30 15.16 8.03
N LEU A 18 -19.22 15.99 6.99
CA LEU A 18 -17.96 16.31 6.31
C LEU A 18 -17.12 17.23 7.20
N LEU A 19 -15.97 16.73 7.66
CA LEU A 19 -15.02 17.49 8.48
C LEU A 19 -13.98 18.22 7.64
N GLY A 20 -13.62 17.68 6.47
CA GLY A 20 -12.63 18.32 5.62
C GLY A 20 -12.38 17.60 4.31
N LYS A 21 -11.59 18.26 3.45
CA LYS A 21 -11.20 17.75 2.14
C LYS A 21 -9.75 18.11 1.82
N LEU A 22 -9.00 17.15 1.30
CA LEU A 22 -7.71 17.36 0.67
C LEU A 22 -7.86 17.16 -0.83
N ASP A 23 -7.63 18.24 -1.62
CA ASP A 23 -7.72 18.26 -3.08
C ASP A 23 -6.61 19.14 -3.70
N ARG A 24 -5.43 19.07 -3.14
CA ARG A 24 -4.27 19.91 -3.51
C ARG A 24 -3.52 19.32 -4.70
N VAL A 25 -4.17 19.29 -5.86
CA VAL A 25 -3.54 18.78 -7.09
C VAL A 25 -2.57 19.80 -7.67
N GLY A 26 -1.30 19.40 -7.83
CA GLY A 26 -0.22 20.27 -8.32
C GLY A 26 1.15 19.65 -8.08
N GLN A 27 2.22 20.47 -8.20
CA GLN A 27 3.60 20.02 -8.03
C GLN A 27 4.38 20.84 -6.98
N GLY A 28 3.72 21.78 -6.32
CA GLY A 28 4.30 22.59 -5.26
C GLY A 28 4.47 21.85 -3.93
N PRO A 29 4.98 22.53 -2.90
CA PRO A 29 5.05 22.01 -1.54
C PRO A 29 3.65 21.65 -1.02
N GLY A 30 3.47 20.42 -0.57
CA GLY A 30 2.16 19.94 -0.11
C GLY A 30 1.15 19.68 -1.22
N GLU A 31 1.53 19.68 -2.49
CA GLU A 31 0.68 19.29 -3.61
C GLU A 31 1.08 17.92 -4.15
N TYR A 32 0.14 17.25 -4.83
CA TYR A 32 0.32 15.94 -5.44
C TYR A 32 -0.28 15.89 -6.83
N VAL A 33 0.26 15.04 -7.70
CA VAL A 33 -0.26 14.86 -9.06
C VAL A 33 -1.29 13.74 -9.12
N ARG A 34 -1.00 12.62 -8.45
CA ARG A 34 -1.91 11.47 -8.42
C ARG A 34 -1.77 10.70 -7.11
N LEU A 35 -2.83 10.68 -6.35
CA LEU A 35 -2.89 9.82 -5.17
C LEU A 35 -3.10 8.36 -5.58
N ARG A 36 -2.23 7.50 -5.11
CA ARG A 36 -2.31 6.05 -5.31
C ARG A 36 -2.88 5.35 -4.10
N ASP A 37 -2.44 5.75 -2.92
CA ASP A 37 -2.81 5.14 -1.65
C ASP A 37 -2.76 6.17 -0.52
N PHE A 38 -3.40 5.89 0.59
CA PHE A 38 -3.37 6.72 1.78
C PHE A 38 -3.50 5.90 3.04
N GLU A 39 -2.99 6.45 4.13
CA GLU A 39 -3.15 5.89 5.46
C GLU A 39 -3.28 6.97 6.51
N VAL A 40 -4.09 6.72 7.54
CA VAL A 40 -4.23 7.58 8.71
C VAL A 40 -3.59 6.87 9.89
N LYS A 41 -2.60 7.52 10.51
CA LYS A 41 -1.89 7.00 11.67
C LYS A 41 -1.23 8.13 12.45
N ASP A 42 -1.19 8.02 13.79
CA ASP A 42 -0.49 8.94 14.69
C ASP A 42 -0.86 10.42 14.41
N ASP A 43 -2.16 10.71 14.32
CA ASP A 43 -2.72 12.04 14.00
C ASP A 43 -2.20 12.65 12.69
N CYS A 44 -1.74 11.81 11.78
CA CYS A 44 -1.28 12.19 10.45
C CYS A 44 -2.03 11.44 9.35
N ILE A 45 -2.25 12.14 8.25
CA ILE A 45 -2.68 11.55 6.97
C ILE A 45 -1.44 11.42 6.10
N TYR A 46 -1.09 10.19 5.73
CA TYR A 46 -0.02 9.89 4.78
C TYR A 46 -0.64 9.64 3.42
N LEU A 47 -0.29 10.45 2.42
CA LEU A 47 -0.75 10.32 1.03
C LEU A 47 0.42 9.89 0.16
N TYR A 48 0.28 8.80 -0.56
CA TYR A 48 1.29 8.35 -1.52
C TYR A 48 0.95 8.83 -2.93
N ASP A 49 1.83 9.68 -3.48
CA ASP A 49 1.81 10.11 -4.88
C ASP A 49 2.77 9.24 -5.69
N ASP A 50 2.21 8.36 -6.53
CA ASP A 50 2.99 7.43 -7.35
C ASP A 50 3.65 8.11 -8.56
N ARG A 51 3.17 9.27 -9.00
CA ARG A 51 3.76 10.03 -10.11
C ARG A 51 5.00 10.80 -9.68
N LEU A 52 4.92 11.45 -8.53
CA LEU A 52 6.03 12.22 -7.97
C LEU A 52 6.92 11.38 -7.05
N ARG A 53 6.58 10.09 -6.83
CA ARG A 53 7.30 9.16 -5.96
C ARG A 53 7.58 9.77 -4.60
N LYS A 54 6.53 10.21 -3.93
CA LYS A 54 6.65 10.81 -2.60
C LYS A 54 5.46 10.47 -1.72
N ILE A 55 5.72 10.44 -0.43
CA ILE A 55 4.71 10.41 0.62
C ILE A 55 4.55 11.83 1.13
N LEU A 56 3.33 12.34 1.16
CA LEU A 56 3.01 13.60 1.81
C LEU A 56 2.38 13.31 3.16
N CYS A 57 2.77 14.07 4.17
CA CYS A 57 2.20 13.99 5.51
C CYS A 57 1.45 15.28 5.82
N TYR A 58 0.18 15.13 6.20
CA TYR A 58 -0.68 16.21 6.68
C TYR A 58 -1.11 15.95 8.10
N ASP A 59 -1.40 17.01 8.84
CA ASP A 59 -2.08 16.89 10.11
C ASP A 59 -3.52 16.43 9.91
N LEU A 60 -4.00 15.51 10.73
CA LEU A 60 -5.33 14.92 10.58
C LEU A 60 -6.45 15.93 10.89
N LEU A 61 -6.24 16.82 11.84
CA LEU A 61 -7.25 17.75 12.30
C LEU A 61 -7.25 19.07 11.51
N SER A 62 -6.07 19.69 11.36
CA SER A 62 -5.94 20.95 10.64
C SER A 62 -5.85 20.81 9.13
N LEU A 63 -5.56 19.63 8.61
CA LEU A 63 -5.27 19.32 7.21
C LEU A 63 -4.12 20.17 6.64
N GLU A 64 -3.23 20.64 7.52
CA GLU A 64 -2.04 21.37 7.12
C GLU A 64 -0.93 20.41 6.68
N TYR A 65 -0.22 20.81 5.63
CA TYR A 65 0.94 20.07 5.15
C TYR A 65 2.09 20.16 6.16
N LYS A 66 2.65 19.02 6.54
CA LYS A 66 3.79 18.91 7.45
C LYS A 66 5.11 18.70 6.72
N LYS A 67 5.17 17.68 5.86
CA LYS A 67 6.39 17.28 5.15
C LYS A 67 6.11 16.32 4.00
N SER A 68 7.10 16.13 3.16
CA SER A 68 7.14 15.03 2.20
C SER A 68 8.41 14.19 2.34
N ILE A 69 8.31 12.92 1.95
CA ILE A 69 9.38 11.94 1.95
C ILE A 69 9.45 11.35 0.54
N SER A 70 10.59 11.46 -0.12
CA SER A 70 10.77 10.86 -1.46
C SER A 70 10.92 9.35 -1.36
N THR A 71 10.34 8.61 -2.31
CA THR A 71 10.54 7.16 -2.43
C THR A 71 11.44 6.86 -3.63
N PRO A 72 12.41 5.92 -3.49
CA PRO A 72 13.32 5.58 -4.59
C PRO A 72 12.67 4.74 -5.70
N PHE A 73 11.46 4.24 -5.46
CA PHE A 73 10.72 3.35 -6.35
C PHE A 73 9.28 3.81 -6.56
N PHE A 74 8.63 3.23 -7.56
CA PHE A 74 7.18 3.27 -7.71
C PHE A 74 6.56 2.14 -6.90
N ALA A 75 5.48 2.41 -6.15
CA ALA A 75 4.74 1.42 -5.39
C ALA A 75 3.26 1.41 -5.77
N ARG A 76 2.60 0.28 -5.52
CA ARG A 76 1.17 0.06 -5.74
C ARG A 76 0.35 0.30 -4.50
N ALA A 77 0.92 0.02 -3.35
CA ALA A 77 0.32 0.24 -2.04
C ALA A 77 1.39 0.59 -1.02
N MET A 78 0.96 1.25 0.03
CA MET A 78 1.78 1.68 1.16
C MET A 78 1.09 1.32 2.47
N SER A 79 1.87 0.97 3.48
CA SER A 79 1.41 0.89 4.86
C SER A 79 2.43 1.52 5.80
N LYS A 80 1.96 2.32 6.75
CA LYS A 80 2.76 2.90 7.83
C LYS A 80 2.84 1.93 9.00
N LEU A 81 4.05 1.56 9.42
CA LEU A 81 4.32 0.65 10.53
C LEU A 81 4.28 1.37 11.89
N ASP A 82 4.13 0.60 12.98
CA ASP A 82 4.04 1.15 14.34
C ASP A 82 5.36 1.77 14.81
N ASN A 83 6.49 1.27 14.31
CA ASN A 83 7.83 1.82 14.59
C ASN A 83 8.17 3.08 13.78
N GLY A 84 7.24 3.60 12.97
CA GLY A 84 7.45 4.78 12.14
C GLY A 84 8.05 4.50 10.76
N ASN A 85 8.32 3.26 10.42
CA ASN A 85 8.78 2.81 9.11
C ASN A 85 7.62 2.65 8.11
N PHE A 86 7.94 2.24 6.86
CA PHE A 86 6.94 1.99 5.85
C PHE A 86 7.11 0.60 5.22
N MET A 87 6.01 0.06 4.74
CA MET A 87 5.98 -1.14 3.93
C MET A 87 5.26 -0.85 2.61
N PHE A 88 5.76 -1.38 1.51
CA PHE A 88 5.26 -1.13 0.17
C PHE A 88 5.05 -2.40 -0.62
N VAL A 89 4.06 -2.38 -1.51
CA VAL A 89 3.91 -3.38 -2.58
C VAL A 89 4.48 -2.80 -3.86
N LEU A 90 5.47 -3.44 -4.45
CA LEU A 90 6.09 -2.99 -5.69
C LEU A 90 5.59 -3.79 -6.89
N PRO A 91 5.58 -3.22 -8.11
CA PRO A 91 5.42 -3.94 -9.36
C PRO A 91 6.74 -4.66 -9.75
N LYS A 92 6.63 -5.61 -10.68
CA LYS A 92 7.73 -6.50 -11.09
C LYS A 92 8.92 -5.75 -11.74
N ASP A 93 8.67 -4.62 -12.36
CA ASP A 93 9.64 -3.86 -13.16
C ASP A 93 10.59 -2.98 -12.33
N GLN A 94 10.49 -3.00 -11.00
CA GLN A 94 11.31 -2.13 -10.13
C GLN A 94 12.65 -2.74 -9.70
N GLY A 95 12.95 -3.99 -10.09
CA GLY A 95 14.20 -4.67 -9.72
C GLY A 95 14.28 -5.10 -8.26
N HIS A 96 13.16 -5.06 -7.54
CA HIS A 96 13.01 -5.44 -6.14
C HIS A 96 12.04 -6.61 -5.99
N LYS A 97 11.90 -7.15 -4.76
CA LYS A 97 10.85 -8.11 -4.43
C LYS A 97 9.47 -7.45 -4.32
N GLN A 98 8.42 -8.26 -4.19
CA GLN A 98 7.03 -7.76 -4.17
C GLN A 98 6.74 -6.85 -2.97
N ILE A 99 7.30 -7.17 -1.81
CA ILE A 99 7.15 -6.40 -0.57
C ILE A 99 8.50 -5.84 -0.17
N VAL A 100 8.52 -4.54 0.07
CA VAL A 100 9.69 -3.81 0.55
C VAL A 100 9.36 -3.12 1.86
N VAL A 101 10.21 -3.31 2.87
CA VAL A 101 10.17 -2.58 4.13
C VAL A 101 11.28 -1.55 4.13
N THR A 102 10.96 -0.32 4.51
CA THR A 102 11.90 0.80 4.55
C THR A 102 11.92 1.44 5.92
N ASP A 103 12.97 2.21 6.19
CA ASP A 103 12.98 3.14 7.31
C ASP A 103 12.01 4.31 7.09
N SER A 104 11.98 5.26 8.05
CA SER A 104 11.13 6.45 8.00
C SER A 104 11.51 7.46 6.91
N LEU A 105 12.66 7.29 6.27
CA LEU A 105 13.16 8.09 5.14
C LEU A 105 13.07 7.36 3.80
N CYS A 106 12.42 6.20 3.78
CA CYS A 106 12.27 5.31 2.62
C CYS A 106 13.57 4.65 2.12
N ASN A 107 14.60 4.50 2.97
CA ASN A 107 15.74 3.64 2.68
C ASN A 107 15.32 2.18 2.88
N ILE A 108 15.64 1.30 1.92
CA ILE A 108 15.25 -0.11 1.96
C ILE A 108 15.99 -0.83 3.09
N MET A 109 15.24 -1.55 3.94
CA MET A 109 15.75 -2.35 5.06
C MET A 109 15.59 -3.84 4.83
N ALA A 110 14.47 -4.26 4.23
CA ALA A 110 14.17 -5.66 3.95
C ALA A 110 13.28 -5.81 2.72
N GLU A 111 13.36 -6.97 2.09
CA GLU A 111 12.59 -7.34 0.91
C GLU A 111 12.04 -8.76 1.04
N TYR A 112 10.77 -8.95 0.69
CA TYR A 112 10.08 -10.23 0.81
C TYR A 112 9.34 -10.58 -0.48
N ILE A 113 9.16 -11.85 -0.73
CA ILE A 113 8.35 -12.46 -1.80
C ILE A 113 8.93 -12.18 -3.18
N ASP A 114 9.66 -13.13 -3.69
CA ASP A 114 10.20 -13.07 -5.06
C ASP A 114 9.06 -13.06 -6.09
N PHE A 115 9.26 -12.37 -7.20
CA PHE A 115 8.37 -12.46 -8.33
C PHE A 115 8.57 -13.80 -9.05
N LYS A 116 7.46 -14.48 -9.31
CA LYS A 116 7.44 -15.64 -10.22
C LYS A 116 7.27 -15.14 -11.65
N GLU A 117 7.64 -15.96 -12.65
CA GLU A 117 7.53 -15.61 -14.06
C GLU A 117 6.10 -15.26 -14.47
N LYS A 118 5.13 -16.01 -13.93
CA LYS A 118 3.68 -15.86 -14.21
C LYS A 118 2.97 -14.81 -13.33
N ASP A 119 3.67 -14.15 -12.43
CA ASP A 119 3.05 -13.08 -11.65
C ASP A 119 2.56 -11.98 -12.57
N LEU A 120 1.25 -11.79 -12.57
CA LEU A 120 0.62 -10.74 -13.34
C LEU A 120 1.00 -9.39 -12.74
N ASP A 121 1.46 -8.50 -13.61
CA ASP A 121 1.69 -7.12 -13.23
C ASP A 121 0.35 -6.38 -13.14
N ASN A 122 -0.36 -6.66 -12.05
CA ASN A 122 -1.76 -6.30 -11.91
C ASN A 122 -1.92 -4.83 -11.52
N THR A 123 -2.71 -4.10 -12.30
CA THR A 123 -3.01 -2.68 -12.12
C THR A 123 -4.20 -2.42 -11.19
N THR A 124 -4.64 -3.41 -10.41
CA THR A 124 -5.84 -3.28 -9.58
C THR A 124 -5.73 -2.11 -8.59
N ARG A 125 -6.86 -1.41 -8.42
CA ARG A 125 -7.01 -0.25 -7.52
C ARG A 125 -7.47 -0.64 -6.11
N PHE A 126 -7.40 -1.91 -5.74
CA PHE A 126 -7.81 -2.37 -4.41
C PHE A 126 -6.67 -2.19 -3.41
N SER A 127 -7.02 -1.94 -2.16
CA SER A 127 -6.06 -1.97 -1.07
C SER A 127 -5.45 -3.38 -1.00
N LEU A 128 -4.14 -3.45 -1.24
CA LEU A 128 -3.39 -4.70 -1.24
C LEU A 128 -2.99 -5.12 0.19
N PHE A 129 -2.97 -4.18 1.12
CA PHE A 129 -2.75 -4.42 2.53
C PHE A 129 -4.04 -4.35 3.31
N GLN A 130 -4.27 -5.33 4.17
CA GLN A 130 -5.38 -5.35 5.11
C GLN A 130 -4.84 -5.40 6.53
N LYS A 131 -5.17 -4.40 7.35
CA LYS A 131 -4.79 -4.39 8.77
C LYS A 131 -5.77 -5.23 9.58
N THR A 132 -5.22 -6.09 10.40
CA THR A 132 -5.95 -6.96 11.30
C THR A 132 -5.31 -6.93 12.70
N ASN A 133 -5.96 -7.54 13.68
CA ASN A 133 -5.38 -7.74 15.02
C ASN A 133 -4.17 -8.70 15.04
N ARG A 134 -3.93 -9.43 13.95
CA ARG A 134 -2.77 -10.33 13.78
C ARG A 134 -1.59 -9.68 13.06
N GLY A 135 -1.78 -8.49 12.48
CA GLY A 135 -0.79 -7.79 11.69
C GLY A 135 -1.34 -7.29 10.37
N ILE A 136 -0.44 -7.04 9.42
CA ILE A 136 -0.76 -6.59 8.06
C ILE A 136 -0.82 -7.80 7.14
N VAL A 137 -1.98 -8.05 6.58
CA VAL A 137 -2.22 -9.16 5.64
C VAL A 137 -2.02 -8.66 4.22
N TYR A 138 -1.21 -9.38 3.46
CA TYR A 138 -1.04 -9.23 2.02
C TYR A 138 -1.53 -10.50 1.33
N SER A 139 -2.56 -10.37 0.49
CA SER A 139 -3.02 -11.44 -0.38
C SER A 139 -2.48 -11.20 -1.78
N LYS A 140 -1.65 -12.12 -2.25
CA LYS A 140 -1.09 -12.03 -3.59
C LYS A 140 -2.21 -12.19 -4.63
N LEU A 141 -2.28 -11.27 -5.58
CA LEU A 141 -3.28 -11.33 -6.65
C LEU A 141 -3.09 -12.57 -7.53
N CYS A 142 -4.20 -13.17 -7.93
CA CYS A 142 -4.23 -14.39 -8.74
C CYS A 142 -3.40 -15.54 -8.14
N SER A 143 -3.31 -15.62 -6.83
CA SER A 143 -2.65 -16.67 -6.09
C SER A 143 -3.45 -16.99 -4.83
N ASN A 144 -3.28 -18.19 -4.33
CA ASN A 144 -3.84 -18.60 -3.04
C ASN A 144 -2.91 -18.28 -1.86
N ASP A 145 -1.76 -17.66 -2.14
CA ASP A 145 -0.78 -17.31 -1.13
C ASP A 145 -1.22 -16.08 -0.35
N VAL A 146 -1.18 -16.19 0.97
CA VAL A 146 -1.47 -15.13 1.91
C VAL A 146 -0.29 -14.99 2.87
N TYR A 147 0.13 -13.76 3.08
CA TYR A 147 1.26 -13.41 3.93
C TYR A 147 0.81 -12.48 5.05
N VAL A 148 1.28 -12.74 6.25
CA VAL A 148 1.02 -11.90 7.43
C VAL A 148 2.33 -11.28 7.87
N PHE A 149 2.35 -9.97 7.94
CA PHE A 149 3.50 -9.18 8.39
C PHE A 149 3.21 -8.54 9.74
N SER A 150 4.24 -8.38 10.55
CA SER A 150 4.17 -7.62 11.79
C SER A 150 3.79 -6.15 11.51
N SER A 151 2.78 -5.63 12.21
CA SER A 151 2.42 -4.22 12.12
C SER A 151 3.49 -3.31 12.76
N THR A 152 4.34 -3.88 13.62
CA THR A 152 5.36 -3.12 14.34
C THR A 152 6.55 -2.79 13.43
N ASP A 153 7.13 -3.80 12.78
CA ASP A 153 8.39 -3.65 12.05
C ASP A 153 8.38 -4.16 10.61
N GLY A 154 7.25 -4.73 10.16
CA GLY A 154 7.09 -5.24 8.80
C GLY A 154 7.79 -6.58 8.54
N SER A 155 8.26 -7.28 9.57
CA SER A 155 8.81 -8.62 9.40
C SER A 155 7.73 -9.63 9.02
N LEU A 156 8.09 -10.62 8.19
CA LEU A 156 7.18 -11.70 7.81
C LEU A 156 6.95 -12.61 9.02
N VAL A 157 5.70 -12.74 9.46
CA VAL A 157 5.30 -13.55 10.62
C VAL A 157 4.82 -14.93 10.18
N GLU A 158 3.92 -14.97 9.18
CA GLU A 158 3.29 -16.20 8.70
C GLU A 158 3.08 -16.13 7.19
N ASN A 159 3.09 -17.29 6.54
CA ASN A 159 2.57 -17.45 5.19
C ASN A 159 1.74 -18.74 5.14
N TYR A 160 0.63 -18.70 4.40
CA TYR A 160 -0.23 -19.86 4.20
C TYR A 160 -0.92 -19.80 2.84
N GLN A 161 -1.39 -20.95 2.39
CA GLN A 161 -2.16 -21.07 1.16
C GLN A 161 -3.63 -21.36 1.49
N ILE A 162 -4.53 -20.64 0.82
CA ILE A 162 -5.96 -20.94 0.88
C ILE A 162 -6.25 -22.09 -0.08
N ARG A 163 -6.87 -23.17 0.43
CA ARG A 163 -7.34 -24.29 -0.39
C ARG A 163 -8.86 -24.25 -0.43
N LEU A 164 -9.39 -24.10 -1.62
CA LEU A 164 -10.84 -24.18 -1.87
C LEU A 164 -11.15 -25.60 -2.40
N ASP A 165 -12.07 -26.31 -1.75
CA ASP A 165 -12.46 -27.68 -2.09
C ASP A 165 -11.29 -28.68 -2.23
N GLY A 166 -10.26 -28.50 -1.39
CA GLY A 166 -9.06 -29.32 -1.41
C GLY A 166 -8.11 -29.05 -2.58
N LYS A 167 -8.42 -28.08 -3.44
CA LYS A 167 -7.58 -27.66 -4.56
C LYS A 167 -6.85 -26.37 -4.23
N VAL A 168 -5.57 -26.33 -4.61
CA VAL A 168 -4.80 -25.08 -4.70
C VAL A 168 -5.01 -24.59 -6.12
N TYR A 169 -5.65 -23.44 -6.29
CA TYR A 169 -5.71 -22.79 -7.59
C TYR A 169 -4.36 -22.10 -7.82
N ASP A 170 -3.44 -22.82 -8.43
CA ASP A 170 -2.23 -22.21 -9.00
C ASP A 170 -2.54 -21.94 -10.49
N LEU A 171 -2.27 -20.73 -10.95
CA LEU A 171 -2.41 -20.41 -12.38
C LEU A 171 -1.45 -21.24 -13.26
N ASP A 172 -0.62 -22.07 -12.63
CA ASP A 172 0.30 -22.97 -13.31
C ASP A 172 -0.35 -24.21 -13.89
N GLU A 173 -1.59 -24.57 -13.51
CA GLU A 173 -2.32 -25.76 -13.96
C GLU A 173 -3.54 -25.41 -14.83
N SER A 174 -3.46 -24.47 -15.74
CA SER A 174 -4.46 -24.39 -16.80
C SER A 174 -4.11 -25.40 -17.91
N GLU A 175 -4.32 -26.69 -17.66
CA GLU A 175 -4.71 -27.59 -18.71
C GLU A 175 -6.08 -27.11 -19.20
N GLY A 176 -6.12 -26.55 -20.39
CA GLY A 176 -7.37 -26.19 -21.04
C GLY A 176 -8.27 -27.44 -21.18
N PRO A 177 -9.61 -27.27 -21.23
CA PRO A 177 -10.50 -28.38 -21.49
C PRO A 177 -10.17 -28.99 -22.86
N GLU A 178 -9.98 -30.31 -22.86
CA GLU A 178 -9.98 -31.09 -24.10
C GLU A 178 -11.35 -30.98 -24.82
#